data_1d2cc2b7930d7767738f1a1655067d4c
#
_entry.id   1d2cc2b7930d7767738f1a1655067d4c
#
_cell.length_a   1.000
_cell.length_b   1.000
_cell.length_c   1.000
_cell.angle_alpha   90.00
_cell.angle_beta   90.00
_cell.angle_gamma   90.00
#
_symmetry.space_group_name_H-M   'P 1'
#
loop_
_entity.id
_entity.type
_entity.pdbx_description
1 polymer ?
#
loop_
_entity_poly.entity_id
_entity_poly.type
_entity_poly.pdbx_seq_one_letter_code
_entity_poly.pdbx_strand_id
1 'polypeptide(L)'
;RWYDRYLAFGEAGLEDRNSNPSRVWNRIPDDVRGEVVDLALEETELSPRELAVRFTDTQGYFVSEASVYRLLKAHDLITSPAFVVIKAADEFRDKTTAPNQLWQTDFTYLKVIGWGWFYLSTILDDYSRYIIAWKLCTTMKADDVTETLELALKASGCDSANVIHKPRLLSDNGASYISGDLADWLEDQGMDHVRGAPYHPQTQGKIERWHQTLKNRVLLENYYLPGDLEMQIGAFVDHYNNHRYHESLANVTPADVYFGRDTAIIERRKMIKTLTIQKRRLNHQRQAA
;
A
#
# COMPACT_ATOMS: atom_id res chain seq x y z
N ARG A 1 -24.64 39.57 28.82
CA ARG A 1 -24.35 38.70 27.63
C ARG A 1 -25.60 37.99 27.07
N TRP A 2 -26.31 37.09 27.84
CA TRP A 2 -27.50 36.39 27.40
C TRP A 2 -28.69 37.33 27.23
N TYR A 3 -28.91 38.18 28.22
CA TYR A 3 -29.96 39.17 28.24
C TYR A 3 -29.82 40.21 27.14
N ASP A 4 -28.61 40.68 26.86
CA ASP A 4 -28.33 41.62 25.78
C ASP A 4 -28.60 41.00 24.40
N ARG A 5 -28.29 39.69 24.22
CA ARG A 5 -28.61 38.91 23.03
C ARG A 5 -30.10 38.69 22.82
N TYR A 6 -30.82 38.43 23.92
CA TYR A 6 -32.26 38.32 23.89
C TYR A 6 -32.92 39.63 23.50
N LEU A 7 -32.48 40.74 24.07
CA LEU A 7 -33.01 42.06 23.70
C LEU A 7 -32.74 42.43 22.24
N ALA A 8 -31.58 42.02 21.69
CA ALA A 8 -31.18 42.35 20.32
C ALA A 8 -31.80 41.43 19.27
N PHE A 9 -32.03 40.16 19.58
CA PHE A 9 -32.37 39.12 18.59
C PHE A 9 -33.54 38.22 19.00
N GLY A 10 -34.24 38.49 20.11
CA GLY A 10 -35.30 37.65 20.63
C GLY A 10 -34.81 36.24 21.02
N GLU A 11 -35.67 35.25 20.85
CA GLU A 11 -35.40 33.84 21.17
C GLU A 11 -34.23 33.30 20.33
N ALA A 12 -34.09 33.69 19.06
CA ALA A 12 -32.98 33.32 18.21
C ALA A 12 -31.61 33.78 18.77
N GLY A 13 -31.59 34.82 19.60
CA GLY A 13 -30.40 35.28 20.33
C GLY A 13 -29.93 34.33 21.44
N LEU A 14 -30.79 33.40 21.87
CA LEU A 14 -30.50 32.43 22.92
C LEU A 14 -29.93 31.11 22.38
N GLU A 15 -30.00 30.88 21.06
CA GLU A 15 -29.41 29.71 20.44
C GLU A 15 -27.92 29.63 20.70
N ASP A 16 -27.41 28.40 20.88
CA ASP A 16 -26.01 28.14 21.07
C ASP A 16 -25.24 28.52 19.79
N ARG A 17 -24.36 29.49 19.93
CA ARG A 17 -23.43 29.84 18.83
C ARG A 17 -22.30 28.84 18.80
N ASN A 18 -22.09 28.24 17.64
CA ASN A 18 -20.87 27.47 17.40
C ASN A 18 -19.63 28.31 17.77
N SER A 19 -18.86 27.84 18.75
CA SER A 19 -17.64 28.52 19.25
C SER A 19 -16.46 28.41 18.30
N ASN A 20 -16.73 28.19 17.01
CA ASN A 20 -15.66 28.09 16.00
C ASN A 20 -14.97 29.47 15.86
N PRO A 21 -13.65 29.53 16.06
CA PRO A 21 -12.92 30.77 15.85
C PRO A 21 -13.10 31.20 14.38
N SER A 22 -13.43 32.49 14.19
CA SER A 22 -13.64 33.06 12.86
C SER A 22 -12.39 33.01 11.98
N ARG A 23 -11.22 32.93 12.60
CA ARG A 23 -9.92 32.84 11.92
C ARG A 23 -9.10 31.68 12.48
N VAL A 24 -8.84 30.69 11.62
CA VAL A 24 -7.96 29.55 11.93
C VAL A 24 -6.71 29.70 11.08
N TRP A 25 -5.55 29.90 11.71
CA TRP A 25 -4.27 30.09 11.01
C TRP A 25 -3.90 28.94 10.06
N ASN A 26 -4.38 27.74 10.33
CA ASN A 26 -4.11 26.53 9.52
C ASN A 26 -5.27 26.14 8.60
N ARG A 27 -6.20 27.05 8.32
CA ARG A 27 -7.29 26.81 7.38
C ARG A 27 -6.72 26.54 5.99
N ILE A 28 -7.18 25.47 5.36
CA ILE A 28 -6.91 25.19 3.96
C ILE A 28 -7.71 26.21 3.12
N PRO A 29 -7.08 26.92 2.17
CA PRO A 29 -7.76 27.83 1.25
C PRO A 29 -8.91 27.12 0.51
N ASP A 30 -9.93 27.89 0.14
CA ASP A 30 -11.14 27.29 -0.44
C ASP A 30 -10.91 26.78 -1.88
N ASP A 31 -9.99 27.39 -2.63
CA ASP A 31 -9.49 26.89 -3.91
C ASP A 31 -8.85 25.50 -3.77
N VAL A 32 -7.93 25.35 -2.84
CA VAL A 32 -7.28 24.06 -2.55
C VAL A 32 -8.29 22.99 -2.07
N ARG A 33 -9.32 23.41 -1.32
CA ARG A 33 -10.39 22.49 -0.90
C ARG A 33 -11.19 21.98 -2.10
N GLY A 34 -11.47 22.85 -3.07
CA GLY A 34 -12.10 22.47 -4.34
C GLY A 34 -11.26 21.44 -5.09
N GLU A 35 -9.97 21.75 -5.30
CA GLU A 35 -9.05 20.82 -5.99
C GLU A 35 -8.94 19.45 -5.33
N VAL A 36 -9.00 19.35 -3.98
CA VAL A 36 -9.02 18.06 -3.28
C VAL A 36 -10.33 17.29 -3.54
N VAL A 37 -11.47 17.99 -3.62
CA VAL A 37 -12.75 17.35 -3.96
C VAL A 37 -12.75 16.87 -5.40
N ASP A 38 -12.25 17.69 -6.33
CA ASP A 38 -12.16 17.34 -7.75
C ASP A 38 -11.27 16.09 -7.93
N LEU A 39 -10.11 16.04 -7.28
CA LEU A 39 -9.25 14.86 -7.28
C LEU A 39 -9.96 13.62 -6.73
N ALA A 40 -10.79 13.77 -5.69
CA ALA A 40 -11.54 12.64 -5.11
C ALA A 40 -12.65 12.12 -6.04
N LEU A 41 -13.20 12.99 -6.88
CA LEU A 41 -14.19 12.61 -7.90
C LEU A 41 -13.54 11.94 -9.11
N GLU A 42 -12.30 12.31 -9.44
CA GLU A 42 -11.52 11.66 -10.50
C GLU A 42 -10.96 10.30 -10.05
N GLU A 43 -10.43 10.22 -8.84
CA GLU A 43 -9.74 9.05 -8.28
C GLU A 43 -10.61 8.38 -7.19
N THR A 44 -11.78 7.90 -7.57
CA THR A 44 -12.82 7.41 -6.65
C THR A 44 -12.41 6.20 -5.80
N GLU A 45 -11.39 5.47 -6.20
CA GLU A 45 -10.89 4.28 -5.50
C GLU A 45 -9.88 4.61 -4.38
N LEU A 46 -9.36 5.84 -4.35
CA LEU A 46 -8.36 6.22 -3.37
C LEU A 46 -9.00 6.54 -2.02
N SER A 47 -8.41 6.01 -0.96
CA SER A 47 -8.76 6.37 0.41
C SER A 47 -8.37 7.82 0.73
N PRO A 48 -8.98 8.46 1.77
CA PRO A 48 -8.59 9.82 2.19
C PRO A 48 -7.09 9.97 2.48
N ARG A 49 -6.43 8.91 2.93
CA ARG A 49 -4.98 8.87 3.15
C ARG A 49 -4.21 8.91 1.83
N GLU A 50 -4.60 8.09 0.89
CA GLU A 50 -3.97 8.02 -0.43
C GLU A 50 -4.20 9.30 -1.22
N LEU A 51 -5.41 9.87 -1.16
CA LEU A 51 -5.73 11.18 -1.74
C LEU A 51 -4.87 12.30 -1.15
N ALA A 52 -4.66 12.32 0.18
CA ALA A 52 -3.79 13.31 0.82
C ALA A 52 -2.35 13.24 0.32
N VAL A 53 -1.84 12.02 0.12
CA VAL A 53 -0.50 11.77 -0.41
C VAL A 53 -0.44 12.15 -1.89
N ARG A 54 -1.38 11.69 -2.70
CA ARG A 54 -1.49 11.98 -4.13
C ARG A 54 -1.54 13.49 -4.39
N PHE A 55 -2.41 14.19 -3.67
CA PHE A 55 -2.53 15.65 -3.75
C PHE A 55 -1.21 16.36 -3.39
N THR A 56 -0.56 15.92 -2.31
CA THR A 56 0.72 16.50 -1.87
C THR A 56 1.80 16.34 -2.94
N ASP A 57 1.87 15.17 -3.57
CA ASP A 57 2.88 14.85 -4.58
C ASP A 57 2.65 15.58 -5.91
N THR A 58 1.38 15.69 -6.34
CA THR A 58 1.00 16.29 -7.63
C THR A 58 0.91 17.82 -7.58
N GLN A 59 0.29 18.36 -6.52
CA GLN A 59 0.05 19.81 -6.41
C GLN A 59 1.14 20.56 -5.61
N GLY A 60 2.08 19.83 -5.00
CA GLY A 60 3.12 20.45 -4.18
C GLY A 60 2.57 21.20 -2.95
N TYR A 61 1.39 20.82 -2.47
CA TYR A 61 0.71 21.45 -1.36
C TYR A 61 0.26 20.41 -0.34
N PHE A 62 0.71 20.53 0.90
CA PHE A 62 0.40 19.55 1.95
C PHE A 62 -1.03 19.69 2.47
N VAL A 63 -1.77 18.56 2.42
CA VAL A 63 -3.03 18.36 3.12
C VAL A 63 -2.90 17.13 4.03
N SER A 64 -3.52 17.16 5.22
CA SER A 64 -3.49 15.99 6.09
C SER A 64 -4.66 15.05 5.77
N GLU A 65 -4.46 13.74 5.98
CA GLU A 65 -5.53 12.73 5.87
C GLU A 65 -6.80 13.16 6.62
N ALA A 66 -6.66 13.60 7.88
CA ALA A 66 -7.79 14.05 8.68
C ALA A 66 -8.52 15.27 8.08
N SER A 67 -7.83 16.12 7.32
CA SER A 67 -8.45 17.24 6.62
C SER A 67 -9.18 16.78 5.38
N VAL A 68 -8.60 15.87 4.60
CA VAL A 68 -9.24 15.25 3.45
C VAL A 68 -10.50 14.50 3.89
N TYR A 69 -10.38 13.64 4.92
CA TYR A 69 -11.52 12.91 5.46
C TYR A 69 -12.70 13.83 5.85
N ARG A 70 -12.42 14.92 6.59
CA ARG A 70 -13.47 15.88 7.00
C ARG A 70 -14.08 16.60 5.82
N LEU A 71 -13.27 16.92 4.81
CA LEU A 71 -13.72 17.58 3.60
C LEU A 71 -14.65 16.67 2.79
N LEU A 72 -14.21 15.43 2.54
CA LEU A 72 -15.03 14.45 1.80
C LEU A 72 -16.31 14.09 2.54
N LYS A 73 -16.25 13.99 3.87
CA LYS A 73 -17.46 13.77 4.69
C LYS A 73 -18.44 14.93 4.58
N ALA A 74 -17.96 16.17 4.52
CA ALA A 74 -18.81 17.36 4.37
C ALA A 74 -19.48 17.44 2.99
N HIS A 75 -18.95 16.73 1.99
CA HIS A 75 -19.47 16.62 0.62
C HIS A 75 -20.20 15.28 0.39
N ASP A 76 -20.49 14.50 1.46
CA ASP A 76 -21.14 13.17 1.39
C ASP A 76 -20.43 12.16 0.47
N LEU A 77 -19.11 12.33 0.26
CA LEU A 77 -18.27 11.45 -0.56
C LEU A 77 -17.70 10.25 0.22
N ILE A 78 -17.92 10.18 1.54
CA ILE A 78 -17.56 9.04 2.39
C ILE A 78 -18.82 8.39 2.91
N THR A 79 -19.12 7.21 2.40
CA THR A 79 -20.35 6.45 2.73
C THR A 79 -20.16 5.39 3.81
N SER A 80 -18.92 5.06 4.18
CA SER A 80 -18.63 3.97 5.12
C SER A 80 -17.82 4.44 6.32
N PRO A 81 -18.07 3.90 7.54
CA PRO A 81 -17.19 4.14 8.67
C PRO A 81 -15.79 3.60 8.38
N ALA A 82 -14.79 4.31 8.87
CA ALA A 82 -13.40 3.94 8.70
C ALA A 82 -13.14 2.48 9.11
N PHE A 83 -12.43 1.74 8.29
CA PHE A 83 -11.99 0.39 8.60
C PHE A 83 -11.12 0.43 9.87
N VAL A 84 -11.45 -0.42 10.84
CA VAL A 84 -10.59 -0.64 12.00
C VAL A 84 -9.37 -1.41 11.52
N VAL A 85 -8.23 -0.74 11.44
CA VAL A 85 -6.95 -1.38 11.16
C VAL A 85 -6.52 -2.13 12.42
N ILE A 86 -6.66 -3.45 12.40
CA ILE A 86 -6.06 -4.30 13.43
C ILE A 86 -4.55 -4.24 13.22
N LYS A 87 -3.81 -3.68 14.17
CA LYS A 87 -2.36 -3.73 14.16
C LYS A 87 -1.92 -5.18 14.14
N ALA A 88 -1.13 -5.56 13.13
CA ALA A 88 -0.49 -6.87 13.11
C ALA A 88 0.42 -7.00 14.35
N ALA A 89 0.22 -8.08 15.09
CA ALA A 89 1.10 -8.39 16.22
C ALA A 89 2.48 -8.81 15.70
N ASP A 90 3.46 -8.48 16.47
CA ASP A 90 4.89 -8.73 16.40
C ASP A 90 5.53 -9.27 15.12
N GLU A 91 6.50 -8.49 14.66
CA GLU A 91 7.31 -8.72 13.50
C GLU A 91 8.38 -9.81 13.73
N PHE A 92 8.78 -10.45 12.63
CA PHE A 92 9.92 -11.33 12.54
C PHE A 92 11.18 -10.74 13.24
N ARG A 93 11.93 -11.56 13.99
CA ARG A 93 13.10 -11.10 14.76
C ARG A 93 14.23 -10.56 13.88
N ASP A 94 14.41 -11.11 12.67
CA ASP A 94 15.42 -10.68 11.70
C ASP A 94 14.79 -9.75 10.66
N LYS A 95 14.62 -8.48 11.03
CA LYS A 95 14.11 -7.47 10.11
C LYS A 95 15.06 -7.25 8.95
N THR A 96 14.54 -7.30 7.73
CA THR A 96 15.27 -6.89 6.54
C THR A 96 15.53 -5.38 6.56
N THR A 97 16.70 -4.98 6.09
CA THR A 97 17.16 -3.58 6.05
C THR A 97 17.35 -3.05 4.65
N ALA A 98 17.32 -3.92 3.64
CA ALA A 98 17.46 -3.58 2.23
C ALA A 98 16.69 -4.58 1.35
N PRO A 99 16.36 -4.20 0.10
CA PRO A 99 15.80 -5.12 -0.89
C PRO A 99 16.72 -6.33 -1.15
N ASN A 100 16.11 -7.42 -1.57
CA ASN A 100 16.80 -8.67 -1.95
C ASN A 100 17.60 -9.35 -0.83
N GLN A 101 17.29 -9.08 0.43
CA GLN A 101 17.83 -9.83 1.58
C GLN A 101 17.00 -11.09 1.90
N LEU A 102 15.69 -10.98 1.78
CA LEU A 102 14.74 -12.05 2.06
C LEU A 102 13.57 -11.94 1.09
N TRP A 103 13.26 -13.03 0.41
CA TRP A 103 12.10 -13.17 -0.43
C TRP A 103 11.08 -14.08 0.25
N GLN A 104 9.81 -13.67 0.24
CA GLN A 104 8.70 -14.52 0.67
C GLN A 104 8.09 -15.18 -0.55
N THR A 105 7.77 -16.46 -0.45
CA THR A 105 7.04 -17.22 -1.48
C THR A 105 5.86 -17.94 -0.87
N ASP A 106 4.77 -17.98 -1.62
CA ASP A 106 3.57 -18.74 -1.27
C ASP A 106 2.70 -18.94 -2.51
N PHE A 107 1.85 -19.96 -2.46
CA PHE A 107 0.82 -20.19 -3.46
C PHE A 107 -0.53 -19.65 -3.00
N THR A 108 -1.26 -19.06 -3.93
CA THR A 108 -2.68 -18.84 -3.74
C THR A 108 -3.47 -19.41 -4.91
N TYR A 109 -4.70 -19.85 -4.67
CA TYR A 109 -5.53 -20.49 -5.68
C TYR A 109 -6.63 -19.56 -6.18
N LEU A 110 -6.90 -19.65 -7.48
CA LEU A 110 -7.89 -18.87 -8.21
C LEU A 110 -8.69 -19.81 -9.12
N LYS A 111 -9.99 -19.57 -9.28
CA LYS A 111 -10.85 -20.42 -10.09
C LYS A 111 -11.14 -19.78 -11.43
N VAL A 112 -11.02 -20.56 -12.51
CA VAL A 112 -11.48 -20.22 -13.85
C VAL A 112 -12.67 -21.11 -14.19
N ILE A 113 -13.80 -20.52 -14.55
CA ILE A 113 -15.04 -21.24 -14.84
C ILE A 113 -14.86 -22.11 -16.09
N GLY A 114 -15.17 -23.39 -15.97
CA GLY A 114 -14.99 -24.36 -17.04
C GLY A 114 -13.58 -24.98 -17.14
N TRP A 115 -12.57 -24.40 -16.46
CA TRP A 115 -11.17 -24.88 -16.48
C TRP A 115 -10.72 -25.45 -15.14
N GLY A 116 -11.35 -25.05 -14.02
CA GLY A 116 -10.99 -25.51 -12.69
C GLY A 116 -10.11 -24.53 -11.90
N TRP A 117 -9.21 -25.08 -11.06
CA TRP A 117 -8.35 -24.30 -10.18
C TRP A 117 -6.98 -24.07 -10.81
N PHE A 118 -6.53 -22.82 -10.68
CA PHE A 118 -5.18 -22.38 -11.01
C PHE A 118 -4.49 -21.90 -9.75
N TYR A 119 -3.18 -21.96 -9.74
CA TYR A 119 -2.34 -21.65 -8.59
C TYR A 119 -1.38 -20.54 -8.96
N LEU A 120 -1.46 -19.43 -8.22
CA LEU A 120 -0.56 -18.31 -8.40
C LEU A 120 0.63 -18.48 -7.47
N SER A 121 1.80 -18.77 -8.04
CA SER A 121 3.08 -18.70 -7.35
C SER A 121 3.56 -17.24 -7.34
N THR A 122 4.03 -16.74 -6.22
CA THR A 122 4.44 -15.35 -6.06
C THR A 122 5.76 -15.25 -5.31
N ILE A 123 6.65 -14.37 -5.76
CA ILE A 123 7.88 -13.98 -5.04
C ILE A 123 7.78 -12.52 -4.66
N LEU A 124 7.75 -12.25 -3.36
CA LEU A 124 7.63 -10.93 -2.76
C LEU A 124 8.91 -10.57 -2.00
N ASP A 125 9.48 -9.40 -2.27
CA ASP A 125 10.58 -8.87 -1.48
C ASP A 125 10.08 -8.43 -0.08
N ASP A 126 10.69 -8.98 0.96
CA ASP A 126 10.26 -8.75 2.35
C ASP A 126 10.40 -7.30 2.77
N TYR A 127 11.45 -6.61 2.35
CA TYR A 127 11.73 -5.23 2.72
C TYR A 127 10.77 -4.24 2.06
N SER A 128 10.72 -4.26 0.74
CA SER A 128 9.97 -3.30 -0.08
C SER A 128 8.51 -3.66 -0.32
N ARG A 129 8.10 -4.92 -0.08
CA ARG A 129 6.80 -5.48 -0.47
C ARG A 129 6.62 -5.61 -1.99
N TYR A 130 7.66 -5.38 -2.78
CA TYR A 130 7.64 -5.44 -4.23
C TYR A 130 7.42 -6.89 -4.69
N ILE A 131 6.49 -7.11 -5.59
CA ILE A 131 6.30 -8.40 -6.26
C ILE A 131 7.33 -8.49 -7.38
N ILE A 132 8.36 -9.31 -7.16
CA ILE A 132 9.49 -9.45 -8.08
C ILE A 132 9.10 -10.29 -9.28
N ALA A 133 8.43 -11.41 -9.01
CA ALA A 133 7.93 -12.34 -10.02
C ALA A 133 6.66 -13.03 -9.55
N TRP A 134 5.88 -13.49 -10.51
CA TRP A 134 4.71 -14.33 -10.29
C TRP A 134 4.48 -15.22 -11.50
N LYS A 135 3.79 -16.34 -11.29
CA LYS A 135 3.42 -17.28 -12.36
C LYS A 135 2.08 -17.92 -12.05
N LEU A 136 1.19 -17.97 -13.04
CA LEU A 136 -0.06 -18.71 -12.95
C LEU A 136 0.18 -20.15 -13.39
N CYS A 137 0.02 -21.10 -12.47
CA CYS A 137 0.33 -22.51 -12.64
C CYS A 137 -0.93 -23.36 -12.63
N THR A 138 -0.88 -24.53 -13.24
CA THR A 138 -1.93 -25.55 -13.17
C THR A 138 -1.72 -26.55 -12.04
N THR A 139 -0.53 -26.53 -11.43
CA THR A 139 -0.13 -27.37 -10.29
C THR A 139 0.56 -26.53 -9.22
N MET A 140 0.87 -27.15 -8.07
CA MET A 140 1.68 -26.60 -7.01
C MET A 140 2.88 -27.52 -6.76
N LYS A 141 3.70 -27.78 -7.75
CA LYS A 141 4.88 -28.61 -7.64
C LYS A 141 6.12 -27.79 -7.36
N ALA A 142 7.21 -28.46 -6.98
CA ALA A 142 8.51 -27.81 -6.81
C ALA A 142 8.98 -27.11 -8.08
N ASP A 143 8.73 -27.69 -9.24
CA ASP A 143 9.06 -27.09 -10.55
C ASP A 143 8.38 -25.75 -10.76
N ASP A 144 7.10 -25.61 -10.33
CA ASP A 144 6.39 -24.32 -10.43
C ASP A 144 7.03 -23.24 -9.53
N VAL A 145 7.59 -23.65 -8.38
CA VAL A 145 8.32 -22.74 -7.48
C VAL A 145 9.67 -22.36 -8.08
N THR A 146 10.46 -23.32 -8.57
CA THR A 146 11.77 -23.06 -9.16
C THR A 146 11.68 -22.18 -10.39
N GLU A 147 10.72 -22.42 -11.29
CA GLU A 147 10.48 -21.57 -12.45
C GLU A 147 10.12 -20.12 -12.06
N THR A 148 9.30 -19.95 -10.99
CA THR A 148 8.97 -18.60 -10.49
C THR A 148 10.21 -17.93 -9.85
N LEU A 149 11.06 -18.69 -9.18
CA LEU A 149 12.33 -18.19 -8.61
C LEU A 149 13.33 -17.81 -9.70
N GLU A 150 13.41 -18.55 -10.80
CA GLU A 150 14.25 -18.19 -11.97
C GLU A 150 13.81 -16.84 -12.56
N LEU A 151 12.50 -16.66 -12.73
CA LEU A 151 11.95 -15.35 -13.16
C LEU A 151 12.33 -14.23 -12.18
N ALA A 152 12.28 -14.50 -10.87
CA ALA A 152 12.64 -13.52 -9.85
C ALA A 152 14.14 -13.21 -9.85
N LEU A 153 15.00 -14.21 -9.95
CA LEU A 153 16.45 -14.02 -10.04
C LEU A 153 16.81 -13.15 -11.24
N LYS A 154 16.23 -13.45 -12.40
CA LYS A 154 16.45 -12.69 -13.63
C LYS A 154 15.92 -11.26 -13.53
N ALA A 155 14.71 -11.06 -13.01
CA ALA A 155 14.08 -9.75 -12.88
C ALA A 155 14.80 -8.84 -11.87
N SER A 156 15.37 -9.41 -10.81
CA SER A 156 16.13 -8.68 -9.80
C SER A 156 17.60 -8.47 -10.15
N GLY A 157 18.12 -9.17 -11.18
CA GLY A 157 19.54 -9.20 -11.49
C GLY A 157 20.38 -10.01 -10.49
N CYS A 158 19.73 -10.75 -9.58
CA CYS A 158 20.43 -11.59 -8.61
C CYS A 158 20.99 -12.89 -9.21
N ASP A 159 20.71 -13.20 -10.48
CA ASP A 159 21.32 -14.27 -11.27
C ASP A 159 22.76 -13.94 -11.69
N SER A 160 23.13 -12.67 -11.67
CA SER A 160 24.45 -12.20 -12.10
C SER A 160 25.59 -12.80 -11.26
N ALA A 161 26.68 -13.20 -11.93
CA ALA A 161 27.87 -13.77 -11.30
C ALA A 161 28.58 -12.82 -10.30
N ASN A 162 28.28 -11.53 -10.35
CA ASN A 162 28.86 -10.52 -9.46
C ASN A 162 28.10 -10.36 -8.15
N VAL A 163 26.95 -11.01 -7.97
CA VAL A 163 26.14 -10.93 -6.76
C VAL A 163 26.66 -11.93 -5.73
N ILE A 164 27.35 -11.43 -4.70
CA ILE A 164 27.99 -12.24 -3.65
C ILE A 164 26.95 -12.80 -2.68
N HIS A 165 25.87 -12.05 -2.39
CA HIS A 165 24.83 -12.46 -1.46
C HIS A 165 23.53 -12.66 -2.19
N LYS A 166 23.10 -13.90 -2.30
CA LYS A 166 21.77 -14.25 -2.82
C LYS A 166 20.70 -14.00 -1.75
N PRO A 167 19.47 -13.66 -2.15
CA PRO A 167 18.37 -13.55 -1.20
C PRO A 167 18.07 -14.87 -0.51
N ARG A 168 17.72 -14.82 0.76
CA ARG A 168 17.18 -15.99 1.48
C ARG A 168 15.72 -16.18 1.05
N LEU A 169 15.26 -17.42 0.92
CA LEU A 169 13.86 -17.75 0.62
C LEU A 169 13.13 -18.07 1.91
N LEU A 170 12.00 -17.42 2.16
CA LEU A 170 11.06 -17.74 3.25
C LEU A 170 9.80 -18.35 2.66
N SER A 171 9.48 -19.57 3.05
CA SER A 171 8.25 -20.28 2.67
C SER A 171 7.52 -20.85 3.89
N ASP A 172 6.31 -21.34 3.68
CA ASP A 172 5.64 -22.22 4.61
C ASP A 172 6.24 -23.65 4.56
N ASN A 173 5.57 -24.61 5.23
CA ASN A 173 5.93 -26.03 5.22
C ASN A 173 5.06 -26.83 4.23
N GLY A 174 4.55 -26.22 3.18
CA GLY A 174 3.81 -26.89 2.13
C GLY A 174 4.62 -27.96 1.41
N ALA A 175 3.96 -28.97 0.83
CA ALA A 175 4.63 -30.10 0.19
C ALA A 175 5.63 -29.68 -0.89
N SER A 176 5.34 -28.62 -1.65
CA SER A 176 6.22 -28.07 -2.69
C SER A 176 7.50 -27.51 -2.11
N TYR A 177 7.45 -26.95 -0.90
CA TYR A 177 8.57 -26.27 -0.25
C TYR A 177 9.45 -27.19 0.60
N ILE A 178 8.98 -28.41 0.90
CA ILE A 178 9.77 -29.42 1.63
C ILE A 178 10.37 -30.48 0.69
N SER A 179 10.17 -30.36 -0.64
CA SER A 179 10.69 -31.32 -1.61
C SER A 179 12.22 -31.26 -1.70
N GLY A 180 12.86 -32.42 -1.96
CA GLY A 180 14.29 -32.51 -2.21
C GLY A 180 14.68 -31.69 -3.46
N ASP A 181 13.89 -31.77 -4.51
CA ASP A 181 14.16 -31.07 -5.78
C ASP A 181 14.31 -29.56 -5.59
N LEU A 182 13.47 -28.93 -4.76
CA LEU A 182 13.61 -27.51 -4.44
C LEU A 182 14.84 -27.25 -3.58
N ALA A 183 15.17 -28.13 -2.63
CA ALA A 183 16.34 -27.99 -1.78
C ALA A 183 17.63 -28.05 -2.60
N ASP A 184 17.75 -29.02 -3.50
CA ASP A 184 18.89 -29.19 -4.39
C ASP A 184 19.01 -27.97 -5.33
N TRP A 185 17.92 -27.49 -5.90
CA TRP A 185 17.91 -26.30 -6.74
C TRP A 185 18.39 -25.05 -5.99
N LEU A 186 17.90 -24.82 -4.75
CA LEU A 186 18.32 -23.68 -3.92
C LEU A 186 19.80 -23.74 -3.57
N GLU A 187 20.33 -24.94 -3.27
CA GLU A 187 21.76 -25.16 -3.04
C GLU A 187 22.59 -24.81 -4.27
N ASP A 188 22.16 -25.26 -5.45
CA ASP A 188 22.80 -24.93 -6.73
C ASP A 188 22.81 -23.42 -7.03
N GLN A 189 21.77 -22.70 -6.62
CA GLN A 189 21.69 -21.23 -6.75
C GLN A 189 22.43 -20.49 -5.63
N GLY A 190 22.90 -21.17 -4.59
CA GLY A 190 23.52 -20.56 -3.41
C GLY A 190 22.55 -19.74 -2.58
N MET A 191 21.29 -20.16 -2.50
CA MET A 191 20.21 -19.50 -1.76
C MET A 191 19.88 -20.27 -0.49
N ASP A 192 19.88 -19.60 0.66
CA ASP A 192 19.43 -20.16 1.91
C ASP A 192 17.90 -20.27 1.98
N HIS A 193 17.40 -21.39 2.50
CA HIS A 193 15.98 -21.60 2.71
C HIS A 193 15.60 -21.50 4.20
N VAL A 194 14.75 -20.52 4.51
CA VAL A 194 14.16 -20.33 5.84
C VAL A 194 12.70 -20.79 5.79
N ARG A 195 12.33 -21.74 6.62
CA ARG A 195 10.96 -22.21 6.75
C ARG A 195 10.30 -21.63 7.98
N GLY A 196 9.03 -21.24 7.87
CA GLY A 196 8.23 -20.78 8.99
C GLY A 196 8.21 -21.84 10.09
N ALA A 197 8.35 -21.43 11.36
CA ALA A 197 8.18 -22.38 12.46
C ALA A 197 6.75 -22.94 12.45
N PRO A 198 6.58 -24.26 12.71
CA PRO A 198 5.25 -24.86 12.82
C PRO A 198 4.38 -24.07 13.82
N TYR A 199 3.14 -23.78 13.45
CA TYR A 199 2.17 -23.04 14.26
C TYR A 199 2.48 -21.56 14.54
N HIS A 200 3.41 -20.93 13.80
CA HIS A 200 3.66 -19.48 13.83
C HIS A 200 3.30 -18.83 12.49
N PRO A 201 2.02 -18.56 12.21
CA PRO A 201 1.57 -17.96 10.94
C PRO A 201 2.09 -16.54 10.70
N GLN A 202 2.63 -15.89 11.72
CA GLN A 202 3.07 -14.49 11.66
C GLN A 202 4.31 -14.23 10.77
N THR A 203 5.06 -15.29 10.42
CA THR A 203 6.30 -15.18 9.63
C THR A 203 6.04 -14.76 8.17
N GLN A 204 4.89 -15.08 7.61
CA GLN A 204 4.52 -14.78 6.21
C GLN A 204 3.39 -13.75 6.05
N GLY A 205 3.05 -13.02 7.11
CA GLY A 205 1.94 -12.07 7.09
C GLY A 205 2.00 -10.99 5.99
N LYS A 206 3.15 -10.79 5.33
CA LYS A 206 3.28 -9.84 4.23
C LYS A 206 2.72 -10.42 2.93
N ILE A 207 3.11 -11.66 2.58
CA ILE A 207 2.61 -12.33 1.39
C ILE A 207 1.15 -12.76 1.55
N GLU A 208 0.72 -13.15 2.75
CA GLU A 208 -0.69 -13.42 3.04
C GLU A 208 -1.56 -12.18 2.80
N ARG A 209 -1.12 -11.01 3.26
CA ARG A 209 -1.82 -9.74 3.03
C ARG A 209 -1.82 -9.35 1.55
N TRP A 210 -0.76 -9.65 0.83
CA TRP A 210 -0.72 -9.51 -0.62
C TRP A 210 -1.78 -10.37 -1.28
N HIS A 211 -1.84 -11.68 -0.97
CA HIS A 211 -2.83 -12.59 -1.51
C HIS A 211 -4.27 -12.16 -1.19
N GLN A 212 -4.52 -11.69 0.04
CA GLN A 212 -5.83 -11.15 0.41
C GLN A 212 -6.20 -9.92 -0.42
N THR A 213 -5.24 -9.02 -0.63
CA THR A 213 -5.44 -7.81 -1.42
C THR A 213 -5.72 -8.14 -2.89
N LEU A 214 -4.97 -9.07 -3.47
CA LEU A 214 -5.17 -9.54 -4.83
C LEU A 214 -6.55 -10.20 -4.97
N LYS A 215 -6.91 -11.12 -4.07
CA LYS A 215 -8.21 -11.81 -4.10
C LYS A 215 -9.38 -10.84 -4.00
N ASN A 216 -9.29 -9.85 -3.15
CA ASN A 216 -10.35 -8.83 -2.98
C ASN A 216 -10.59 -8.01 -4.25
N ARG A 217 -9.63 -7.93 -5.16
CA ARG A 217 -9.76 -7.21 -6.44
C ARG A 217 -10.06 -8.16 -7.60
N VAL A 218 -9.26 -9.20 -7.76
CA VAL A 218 -9.35 -10.12 -8.89
C VAL A 218 -10.62 -10.96 -8.85
N LEU A 219 -11.07 -11.39 -7.64
CA LEU A 219 -12.28 -12.20 -7.50
C LEU A 219 -13.61 -11.40 -7.55
N LEU A 220 -13.56 -10.10 -7.79
CA LEU A 220 -14.77 -9.32 -8.09
C LEU A 220 -15.38 -9.71 -9.45
N GLU A 221 -14.59 -10.29 -10.32
CA GLU A 221 -14.98 -10.73 -11.65
C GLU A 221 -14.90 -12.26 -11.79
N ASN A 222 -15.68 -12.81 -12.73
CA ASN A 222 -15.62 -14.20 -13.09
C ASN A 222 -14.76 -14.36 -14.37
N TYR A 223 -13.84 -15.32 -14.34
CA TYR A 223 -12.95 -15.59 -15.47
C TYR A 223 -13.37 -16.88 -16.16
N TYR A 224 -13.45 -16.84 -17.48
CA TYR A 224 -13.79 -17.97 -18.36
C TYR A 224 -12.61 -18.48 -19.17
N LEU A 225 -11.55 -17.67 -19.32
CA LEU A 225 -10.30 -18.04 -19.96
C LEU A 225 -9.12 -17.80 -19.00
N PRO A 226 -8.17 -18.74 -18.91
CA PRO A 226 -6.97 -18.56 -18.09
C PRO A 226 -6.16 -17.30 -18.44
N GLY A 227 -6.10 -16.96 -19.76
CA GLY A 227 -5.39 -15.76 -20.23
C GLY A 227 -6.00 -14.45 -19.74
N ASP A 228 -7.33 -14.38 -19.57
CA ASP A 228 -7.98 -13.18 -19.01
C ASP A 228 -7.61 -13.01 -17.54
N LEU A 229 -7.60 -14.11 -16.79
CA LEU A 229 -7.14 -14.08 -15.38
C LEU A 229 -5.67 -13.66 -15.28
N GLU A 230 -4.81 -14.20 -16.13
CA GLU A 230 -3.38 -13.86 -16.15
C GLU A 230 -3.16 -12.38 -16.48
N MET A 231 -3.88 -11.84 -17.44
CA MET A 231 -3.84 -10.42 -17.81
C MET A 231 -4.28 -9.52 -16.64
N GLN A 232 -5.34 -9.88 -15.94
CA GLN A 232 -5.83 -9.13 -14.77
C GLN A 232 -4.85 -9.20 -13.60
N ILE A 233 -4.23 -10.35 -13.35
CA ILE A 233 -3.16 -10.47 -12.34
C ILE A 233 -2.00 -9.56 -12.70
N GLY A 234 -1.56 -9.56 -13.97
CA GLY A 234 -0.48 -8.71 -14.46
C GLY A 234 -0.75 -7.22 -14.25
N ALA A 235 -1.94 -6.77 -14.65
CA ALA A 235 -2.38 -5.38 -14.44
C ALA A 235 -2.45 -5.02 -12.94
N PHE A 236 -2.91 -5.95 -12.11
CA PHE A 236 -2.98 -5.74 -10.68
C PHE A 236 -1.60 -5.69 -10.02
N VAL A 237 -0.66 -6.55 -10.42
CA VAL A 237 0.73 -6.53 -9.94
C VAL A 237 1.40 -5.22 -10.31
N ASP A 238 1.21 -4.75 -11.54
CA ASP A 238 1.75 -3.45 -11.98
C ASP A 238 1.20 -2.31 -11.11
N HIS A 239 -0.12 -2.26 -10.94
CA HIS A 239 -0.76 -1.26 -10.07
C HIS A 239 -0.25 -1.36 -8.61
N TYR A 240 -0.16 -2.55 -8.06
CA TYR A 240 0.33 -2.78 -6.70
C TYR A 240 1.76 -2.28 -6.51
N ASN A 241 2.64 -2.62 -7.44
CA ASN A 241 4.04 -2.25 -7.36
C ASN A 241 4.29 -0.76 -7.58
N ASN A 242 3.60 -0.16 -8.55
CA ASN A 242 3.96 1.17 -9.07
C ASN A 242 3.00 2.30 -8.65
N HIS A 243 1.77 1.97 -8.24
CA HIS A 243 0.74 2.99 -7.99
C HIS A 243 0.15 2.95 -6.58
N ARG A 244 0.16 1.79 -5.92
CA ARG A 244 -0.44 1.66 -4.60
C ARG A 244 0.49 2.20 -3.51
N TYR A 245 0.00 3.14 -2.72
CA TYR A 245 0.69 3.64 -1.53
C TYR A 245 0.54 2.69 -0.35
N HIS A 246 1.65 2.38 0.31
CA HIS A 246 1.68 1.52 1.49
C HIS A 246 1.95 2.31 2.77
N GLU A 247 1.04 2.22 3.73
CA GLU A 247 1.17 2.90 5.03
C GLU A 247 2.46 2.48 5.76
N SER A 248 2.75 1.17 5.77
CA SER A 248 3.96 0.64 6.41
C SER A 248 5.28 1.06 5.74
N LEU A 249 5.21 1.61 4.53
CA LEU A 249 6.34 2.16 3.77
C LEU A 249 6.31 3.70 3.75
N ALA A 250 5.74 4.35 4.77
CA ALA A 250 5.57 5.81 4.82
C ALA A 250 4.80 6.37 3.60
N ASN A 251 3.83 5.61 3.09
CA ASN A 251 2.99 5.95 1.94
C ASN A 251 3.77 6.19 0.62
N VAL A 252 4.82 5.44 0.39
CA VAL A 252 5.44 5.29 -0.92
C VAL A 252 5.02 3.96 -1.55
N THR A 253 5.29 3.78 -2.84
CA THR A 253 4.99 2.53 -3.54
C THR A 253 6.05 1.47 -3.25
N PRO A 254 5.73 0.16 -3.38
CA PRO A 254 6.73 -0.90 -3.31
C PRO A 254 7.92 -0.69 -4.26
N ALA A 255 7.65 -0.24 -5.48
CA ALA A 255 8.68 0.06 -6.46
C ALA A 255 9.61 1.19 -6.02
N ASP A 256 9.08 2.22 -5.35
CA ASP A 256 9.92 3.32 -4.86
C ASP A 256 10.91 2.84 -3.81
N VAL A 257 10.50 1.94 -2.93
CA VAL A 257 11.39 1.34 -1.93
C VAL A 257 12.36 0.37 -2.57
N TYR A 258 11.88 -0.51 -3.47
CA TYR A 258 12.72 -1.51 -4.12
C TYR A 258 13.86 -0.89 -4.94
N PHE A 259 13.57 0.21 -5.63
CA PHE A 259 14.56 0.94 -6.45
C PHE A 259 15.24 2.09 -5.70
N GLY A 260 15.07 2.22 -4.39
CA GLY A 260 15.78 3.20 -3.55
C GLY A 260 15.37 4.66 -3.76
N ARG A 261 14.14 4.93 -4.27
CA ARG A 261 13.61 6.28 -4.50
C ARG A 261 12.87 6.85 -3.29
N ASP A 262 12.50 6.02 -2.34
CA ASP A 262 11.67 6.31 -1.17
C ASP A 262 12.20 7.48 -0.33
N THR A 263 13.48 7.48 -0.02
CA THR A 263 14.11 8.52 0.81
C THR A 263 13.94 9.91 0.20
N ALA A 264 14.22 10.06 -1.10
CA ALA A 264 14.07 11.33 -1.80
C ALA A 264 12.61 11.82 -1.84
N ILE A 265 11.66 10.90 -2.04
CA ILE A 265 10.22 11.20 -2.05
C ILE A 265 9.79 11.68 -0.66
N ILE A 266 10.17 10.97 0.40
CA ILE A 266 9.81 11.31 1.78
C ILE A 266 10.39 12.67 2.17
N GLU A 267 11.64 12.95 1.82
CA GLU A 267 12.28 14.25 2.08
C GLU A 267 11.58 15.38 1.34
N ARG A 268 11.24 15.19 0.06
CA ARG A 268 10.47 16.16 -0.71
C ARG A 268 9.13 16.46 -0.06
N ARG A 269 8.40 15.45 0.42
CA ARG A 269 7.12 15.64 1.13
C ARG A 269 7.28 16.41 2.43
N LYS A 270 8.36 16.18 3.19
CA LYS A 270 8.68 16.96 4.39
C LYS A 270 8.92 18.43 4.06
N MET A 271 9.64 18.74 2.99
CA MET A 271 9.85 20.11 2.53
C MET A 271 8.53 20.77 2.11
N ILE A 272 7.72 20.10 1.29
CA ILE A 272 6.39 20.59 0.88
C ILE A 272 5.53 20.90 2.10
N LYS A 273 5.49 20.02 3.08
CA LYS A 273 4.73 20.21 4.33
C LYS A 273 5.21 21.45 5.08
N THR A 274 6.51 21.62 5.23
CA THR A 274 7.11 22.77 5.93
C THR A 274 6.76 24.08 5.23
N LEU A 275 6.96 24.14 3.93
CA LEU A 275 6.65 25.33 3.10
C LEU A 275 5.15 25.66 3.12
N THR A 276 4.29 24.65 3.01
CA THR A 276 2.83 24.84 3.08
C THR A 276 2.40 25.43 4.42
N ILE A 277 2.93 24.91 5.53
CA ILE A 277 2.62 25.43 6.86
C ILE A 277 3.12 26.87 7.05
N GLN A 278 4.32 27.17 6.57
CA GLN A 278 4.86 28.54 6.60
C GLN A 278 3.99 29.50 5.77
N LYS A 279 3.60 29.11 4.57
CA LYS A 279 2.71 29.92 3.70
C LYS A 279 1.37 30.18 4.37
N ARG A 280 0.75 29.20 5.02
CA ARG A 280 -0.51 29.38 5.77
C ARG A 280 -0.34 30.38 6.92
N ARG A 281 0.75 30.27 7.69
CA ARG A 281 1.04 31.24 8.78
C ARG A 281 1.21 32.66 8.28
N LEU A 282 1.99 32.86 7.22
CA LEU A 282 2.19 34.18 6.62
C LEU A 282 0.89 34.79 6.10
N ASN A 283 0.06 33.98 5.42
CA ASN A 283 -1.25 34.43 4.94
C ASN A 283 -2.15 34.86 6.10
N HIS A 284 -2.18 34.08 7.20
CA HIS A 284 -2.95 34.42 8.38
C HIS A 284 -2.47 35.74 9.02
N GLN A 285 -1.17 35.96 9.10
CA GLN A 285 -0.59 37.20 9.63
C GLN A 285 -0.96 38.41 8.76
N ARG A 286 -0.86 38.29 7.43
CA ARG A 286 -1.23 39.35 6.46
C ARG A 286 -2.72 39.71 6.54
N GLN A 287 -3.59 38.79 6.83
CA GLN A 287 -5.03 39.03 7.00
C GLN A 287 -5.38 39.62 8.37
N ALA A 288 -4.47 39.56 9.33
CA ALA A 288 -4.64 40.09 10.68
C ALA A 288 -4.10 41.50 10.86
N ALA A 289 -3.24 41.95 9.93
CA ALA A 289 -2.72 43.33 9.83
C ALA A 289 -3.64 44.16 8.95
#